data_f83bf89727cefd912906a7722e185f42
#
_entry.id   f83bf89727cefd912906a7722e185f42
#
_cell.length_a   1.000
_cell.length_b   1.000
_cell.length_c   1.000
_cell.angle_alpha   90.00
_cell.angle_beta   90.00
_cell.angle_gamma   90.00
#
_symmetry.space_group_name_H-M   'P 1'
#
loop_
_entity.id
_entity.type
_entity.pdbx_description
1 polymer ?
#
loop_
_entity_poly.entity_id
_entity_poly.type
_entity_poly.pdbx_seq_one_letter_code
_entity_poly.pdbx_strand_id
1 'polypeptide(L)'
;KECDWSSDVCSSDLRDRLEKQEQIVLLQNRRGFAPAVQCSDCGESVECHRCLVSLTYHRSNGEQLRCHYCDYRIPLPKICPKCGSEEVRLAGAGTQKVETALEEQFPGIRVLRMDVDTTGWKGAHDELVERFRRHEADVLLGTQMVAKGLDFPKVTLVGVISADTGLHMPD
;
A
#
# COMPACT_ATOMS: atom_id res chain seq x y z
N LYS A 1 7.90 -15.54 7.41
CA LYS A 1 9.16 -15.17 6.71
C LYS A 1 9.05 -13.71 6.31
N GLU A 2 9.99 -12.89 6.76
CA GLU A 2 10.17 -11.55 6.20
C GLU A 2 10.77 -11.74 4.81
N CYS A 3 10.02 -11.37 3.78
CA CYS A 3 10.50 -11.37 2.42
C CYS A 3 10.95 -9.95 2.06
N ASP A 4 12.20 -9.82 1.74
CA ASP A 4 12.70 -8.66 1.04
C ASP A 4 12.24 -8.76 -0.43
N TRP A 5 11.42 -7.81 -0.88
CA TRP A 5 10.84 -7.80 -2.22
C TRP A 5 11.91 -7.81 -3.34
N SER A 6 13.12 -7.40 -3.02
CA SER A 6 14.27 -7.39 -3.93
C SER A 6 14.97 -8.76 -4.08
N SER A 7 14.56 -9.78 -3.31
CA SER A 7 15.19 -11.09 -3.38
C SER A 7 14.46 -12.04 -4.33
N ASP A 8 15.20 -12.67 -5.21
CA ASP A 8 14.72 -13.73 -6.13
C ASP A 8 14.00 -14.87 -5.40
N VAL A 9 14.26 -15.05 -4.11
CA VAL A 9 13.63 -16.05 -3.24
C VAL A 9 12.13 -15.79 -3.05
N CYS A 10 11.71 -14.52 -2.94
CA CYS A 10 10.30 -14.19 -2.76
C CYS A 10 9.49 -14.42 -4.03
N SER A 11 10.07 -14.12 -5.18
CA SER A 11 9.43 -14.31 -6.49
C SER A 11 9.25 -15.78 -6.85
N SER A 12 10.22 -16.64 -6.49
CA SER A 12 10.13 -18.09 -6.71
C SER A 12 9.07 -18.74 -5.82
N ASP A 13 8.99 -18.35 -4.55
CA ASP A 13 7.97 -18.85 -3.62
C ASP A 13 6.56 -18.45 -4.05
N LEU A 14 6.37 -17.20 -4.52
CA LEU A 14 5.10 -16.73 -5.05
C LEU A 14 4.68 -17.53 -6.29
N ARG A 15 5.60 -17.75 -7.23
CA ARG A 15 5.33 -18.53 -8.45
C ARG A 15 4.93 -19.96 -8.14
N ASP A 16 5.67 -20.65 -7.26
CA ASP A 16 5.38 -22.02 -6.83
C ASP A 16 3.97 -22.13 -6.21
N ARG A 17 3.56 -21.15 -5.39
CA ARG A 17 2.21 -21.16 -4.79
C ARG A 17 1.10 -20.89 -5.80
N LEU A 18 1.33 -19.97 -6.73
CA LEU A 18 0.38 -19.66 -7.79
C LEU A 18 0.18 -20.86 -8.73
N GLU A 19 1.25 -21.57 -9.08
CA GLU A 19 1.18 -22.81 -9.90
C GLU A 19 0.38 -23.93 -9.20
N LYS A 20 0.45 -23.99 -7.88
CA LYS A 20 -0.32 -24.94 -7.06
C LYS A 20 -1.75 -24.49 -6.76
N GLN A 21 -2.16 -23.32 -7.28
CA GLN A 21 -3.45 -22.71 -6.99
C GLN A 21 -3.70 -22.49 -5.48
N GLU A 22 -2.64 -22.24 -4.74
CA GLU A 22 -2.69 -21.89 -3.33
C GLU A 22 -2.84 -20.37 -3.16
N GLN A 23 -3.39 -19.96 -2.01
CA GLN A 23 -3.58 -18.54 -1.71
C GLN A 23 -2.41 -17.98 -0.92
N ILE A 24 -2.17 -16.69 -1.12
CA ILE A 24 -1.06 -15.95 -0.56
C ILE A 24 -1.60 -14.72 0.19
N VAL A 25 -1.06 -14.45 1.36
CA VAL A 25 -1.29 -13.19 2.09
C VAL A 25 -0.02 -12.38 2.12
N LEU A 26 -0.09 -11.16 1.63
CA LEU A 26 1.00 -10.19 1.68
C LEU A 26 0.63 -9.04 2.62
N LEU A 27 1.41 -8.92 3.67
CA LEU A 27 1.27 -7.85 4.65
C LEU A 27 2.28 -6.75 4.36
N GLN A 28 1.81 -5.58 4.04
CA GLN A 28 2.66 -4.41 3.99
C GLN A 28 2.83 -3.85 5.40
N ASN A 29 4.02 -4.07 5.97
CA ASN A 29 4.36 -3.49 7.27
C ASN A 29 4.71 -2.02 7.09
N ARG A 30 3.74 -1.17 7.38
CA ARG A 30 3.85 0.27 7.27
C ARG A 30 3.81 0.88 8.66
N ARG A 31 4.97 1.05 9.28
CA ARG A 31 5.05 1.79 10.54
C ARG A 31 4.77 3.27 10.30
N GLY A 32 3.71 3.78 10.94
CA GLY A 32 3.46 5.21 11.07
C GLY A 32 2.97 5.94 9.83
N PHE A 33 2.18 5.31 8.97
CA PHE A 33 1.75 5.95 7.74
C PHE A 33 0.37 6.59 7.81
N ALA A 34 0.42 7.88 7.90
CA ALA A 34 -0.64 8.76 7.43
C ALA A 34 -0.40 9.06 5.93
N PRO A 35 -1.43 9.13 5.09
CA PRO A 35 -1.25 9.40 3.68
C PRO A 35 -0.57 10.75 3.48
N ALA A 36 0.64 10.74 2.97
CA ALA A 36 1.39 11.94 2.60
C ALA A 36 1.19 12.25 1.11
N VAL A 37 1.44 13.47 0.72
CA VAL A 37 1.44 13.87 -0.68
C VAL A 37 2.87 13.98 -1.17
N GLN A 38 3.14 13.35 -2.29
CA GLN A 38 4.46 13.29 -2.91
C GLN A 38 4.39 13.70 -4.37
N CYS A 39 5.40 14.39 -4.84
CA CYS A 39 5.57 14.68 -6.24
C CYS A 39 6.18 13.48 -6.96
N SER A 40 5.57 13.04 -8.07
CA SER A 40 6.09 11.92 -8.86
C SER A 40 7.38 12.27 -9.61
N ASP A 41 7.58 13.54 -9.95
CA ASP A 41 8.73 13.98 -10.75
C ASP A 41 9.99 14.18 -9.92
N CYS A 42 9.88 14.83 -8.76
CA CYS A 42 11.06 15.09 -7.92
C CYS A 42 11.16 14.15 -6.70
N GLY A 43 10.15 13.31 -6.45
CA GLY A 43 10.13 12.36 -5.32
C GLY A 43 9.92 12.99 -3.95
N GLU A 44 9.80 14.30 -3.85
CA GLU A 44 9.69 14.99 -2.57
C GLU A 44 8.27 15.03 -2.03
N SER A 45 8.17 14.89 -0.71
CA SER A 45 6.90 15.03 0.02
C SER A 45 6.61 16.49 0.32
N VAL A 46 5.33 16.84 0.45
CA VAL A 46 4.93 18.16 0.93
C VAL A 46 5.14 18.23 2.43
N GLU A 47 6.04 19.07 2.87
CA GLU A 47 6.47 19.19 4.27
C GLU A 47 5.89 20.41 4.97
N CYS A 48 5.76 20.31 6.29
CA CYS A 48 5.42 21.44 7.15
C CYS A 48 6.63 22.38 7.27
N HIS A 49 6.45 23.66 6.91
CA HIS A 49 7.51 24.67 6.98
C HIS A 49 8.00 24.97 8.42
N ARG A 50 7.21 24.58 9.45
CA ARG A 50 7.56 24.81 10.87
C ARG A 50 8.26 23.61 11.50
N CYS A 51 7.81 22.41 11.17
CA CYS A 51 8.24 21.18 11.84
C CYS A 51 9.15 20.31 10.96
N LEU A 52 9.27 20.63 9.66
CA LEU A 52 10.07 19.87 8.67
C LEU A 52 9.70 18.38 8.60
N VAL A 53 8.42 18.06 8.84
CA VAL A 53 7.85 16.73 8.71
C VAL A 53 6.83 16.71 7.58
N SER A 54 6.67 15.58 6.93
CA SER A 54 5.69 15.41 5.88
C SER A 54 4.27 15.68 6.40
N LEU A 55 3.51 16.46 5.65
CA LEU A 55 2.13 16.74 5.95
C LEU A 55 1.26 15.52 5.62
N THR A 56 0.28 15.29 6.47
CA THR A 56 -0.68 14.19 6.33
C THR A 56 -1.92 14.64 5.58
N TYR A 57 -2.35 13.84 4.62
CA TYR A 57 -3.61 14.08 3.91
C TYR A 57 -4.82 13.69 4.75
N HIS A 58 -5.81 14.57 4.81
CA HIS A 58 -7.10 14.37 5.45
C HIS A 58 -8.24 14.69 4.49
N ARG A 59 -9.18 13.75 4.37
CA ARG A 59 -10.36 13.89 3.50
C ARG A 59 -11.57 14.46 4.23
N SER A 60 -11.59 14.41 5.57
CA SER A 60 -12.78 14.65 6.40
C SER A 60 -13.32 16.07 6.43
N ASN A 61 -12.56 17.08 6.00
CA ASN A 61 -12.98 18.49 5.98
C ASN A 61 -12.58 19.21 4.68
N GLY A 62 -12.77 18.53 3.54
CA GLY A 62 -12.17 18.94 2.30
C GLY A 62 -10.76 18.35 2.16
N GLU A 63 -10.25 18.29 0.93
CA GLU A 63 -8.91 17.76 0.66
C GLU A 63 -7.85 18.70 1.19
N GLN A 64 -7.31 18.39 2.36
CA GLN A 64 -6.31 19.21 3.04
C GLN A 64 -5.13 18.39 3.56
N LEU A 65 -4.00 19.04 3.67
CA LEU A 65 -2.81 18.54 4.33
C LEU A 65 -2.69 19.13 5.72
N ARG A 66 -2.38 18.31 6.72
CA ARG A 66 -2.26 18.72 8.11
C ARG A 66 -0.95 18.22 8.73
N CYS A 67 -0.29 19.08 9.49
CA CYS A 67 0.81 18.69 10.36
C CYS A 67 0.29 18.16 11.70
N HIS A 68 0.66 16.94 12.07
CA HIS A 68 0.26 16.36 13.35
C HIS A 68 0.99 16.95 14.57
N TYR A 69 2.06 17.71 14.37
CA TYR A 69 2.83 18.33 15.45
C TYR A 69 2.34 19.72 15.81
N CYS A 70 2.09 20.57 14.82
CA CYS A 70 1.73 21.97 15.06
C CYS A 70 0.34 22.37 14.53
N ASP A 71 -0.42 21.40 14.02
CA ASP A 71 -1.75 21.61 13.42
C ASP A 71 -1.79 22.56 12.21
N TYR A 72 -0.63 22.87 11.62
CA TYR A 72 -0.58 23.63 10.38
C TYR A 72 -1.33 22.91 9.27
N ARG A 73 -2.17 23.66 8.55
CA ARG A 73 -3.06 23.10 7.51
C ARG A 73 -2.92 23.90 6.22
N ILE A 74 -2.90 23.18 5.11
CA ILE A 74 -2.96 23.75 3.76
C ILE A 74 -3.93 22.93 2.89
N PRO A 75 -4.57 23.53 1.89
CA PRO A 75 -5.29 22.77 0.88
C PRO A 75 -4.33 21.87 0.11
N LEU A 76 -4.86 20.81 -0.50
CA LEU A 76 -4.05 19.93 -1.36
C LEU A 76 -3.42 20.76 -2.49
N PRO A 77 -2.10 20.86 -2.59
CA PRO A 77 -1.46 21.62 -3.64
C PRO A 77 -1.63 20.92 -4.99
N LYS A 78 -1.98 21.67 -6.01
CA LYS A 78 -2.08 21.17 -7.40
C LYS A 78 -0.71 21.14 -8.09
N ILE A 79 0.22 21.91 -7.58
CA ILE A 79 1.57 22.07 -8.11
C ILE A 79 2.56 21.77 -7.00
N CYS A 80 3.61 21.03 -7.32
CA CYS A 80 4.66 20.73 -6.37
C CYS A 80 5.37 22.02 -5.92
N PRO A 81 5.41 22.33 -4.62
CA PRO A 81 6.04 23.54 -4.12
C PRO A 81 7.55 23.55 -4.33
N LYS A 82 8.18 22.41 -4.63
CA LYS A 82 9.63 22.29 -4.78
C LYS A 82 10.08 22.37 -6.24
N CYS A 83 9.44 21.66 -7.16
CA CYS A 83 9.87 21.59 -8.57
C CYS A 83 8.89 22.25 -9.54
N GLY A 84 7.69 22.66 -9.09
CA GLY A 84 6.68 23.28 -9.95
C GLY A 84 5.90 22.30 -10.84
N SER A 85 6.09 21.00 -10.68
CA SER A 85 5.36 19.97 -11.44
C SER A 85 3.89 19.85 -10.99
N GLU A 86 2.99 19.55 -11.92
CA GLU A 86 1.59 19.24 -11.65
C GLU A 86 1.37 17.79 -11.20
N GLU A 87 2.43 16.95 -11.23
CA GLU A 87 2.39 15.53 -10.85
C GLU A 87 2.46 15.30 -9.34
N VAL A 88 1.57 15.95 -8.61
CA VAL A 88 1.42 15.80 -7.16
C VAL A 88 0.39 14.73 -6.87
N ARG A 89 0.79 13.65 -6.19
CA ARG A 89 -0.06 12.49 -5.92
C ARG A 89 -0.04 12.10 -4.44
N LEU A 90 -1.11 11.46 -4.00
CA LEU A 90 -1.14 10.85 -2.68
C LEU A 90 -0.13 9.70 -2.62
N ALA A 91 0.91 9.87 -1.81
CA ALA A 91 1.89 8.81 -1.51
C ALA A 91 1.30 7.80 -0.51
N GLY A 92 0.05 7.46 -0.70
CA GLY A 92 -0.69 6.45 0.04
C GLY A 92 -0.63 5.07 -0.59
N ALA A 93 -0.14 5.01 -1.78
CA ALA A 93 -0.21 3.90 -2.71
C ALA A 93 0.85 2.79 -2.52
N GLY A 94 1.32 2.53 -1.31
CA GLY A 94 2.23 1.40 -1.09
C GLY A 94 1.60 0.08 -1.55
N THR A 95 0.36 -0.19 -1.15
CA THR A 95 -0.39 -1.37 -1.59
C THR A 95 -0.70 -1.34 -3.08
N GLN A 96 -1.04 -0.20 -3.65
CA GLN A 96 -1.30 -0.07 -5.07
C GLN A 96 -0.05 -0.29 -5.93
N LYS A 97 1.11 0.21 -5.49
CA LYS A 97 2.38 -0.06 -6.19
C LYS A 97 2.75 -1.54 -6.15
N VAL A 98 2.53 -2.19 -5.01
CA VAL A 98 2.75 -3.64 -4.87
C VAL A 98 1.78 -4.42 -5.76
N GLU A 99 0.51 -4.05 -5.81
CA GLU A 99 -0.49 -4.63 -6.70
C GLU A 99 -0.05 -4.54 -8.16
N THR A 100 0.31 -3.35 -8.63
CA THR A 100 0.81 -3.14 -10.00
C THR A 100 2.06 -3.98 -10.29
N ALA A 101 3.02 -4.02 -9.38
CA ALA A 101 4.24 -4.82 -9.55
C ALA A 101 3.94 -6.33 -9.60
N LEU A 102 2.97 -6.81 -8.81
CA LEU A 102 2.51 -8.20 -8.87
C LEU A 102 1.86 -8.53 -10.21
N GLU A 103 1.00 -7.66 -10.72
CA GLU A 103 0.33 -7.83 -12.00
C GLU A 103 1.30 -7.82 -13.18
N GLU A 104 2.33 -6.96 -13.12
CA GLU A 104 3.40 -6.91 -14.13
C GLU A 104 4.27 -8.16 -14.11
N GLN A 105 4.64 -8.65 -12.92
CA GLN A 105 5.51 -9.81 -12.76
C GLN A 105 4.80 -11.15 -12.98
N PHE A 106 3.52 -11.22 -12.67
CA PHE A 106 2.67 -12.41 -12.78
C PHE A 106 1.39 -12.10 -13.57
N PRO A 107 1.44 -12.06 -14.91
CA PRO A 107 0.27 -11.78 -15.72
C PRO A 107 -0.87 -12.75 -15.42
N GLY A 108 -2.07 -12.20 -15.17
CA GLY A 108 -3.26 -12.99 -14.82
C GLY A 108 -3.44 -13.28 -13.33
N ILE A 109 -2.54 -12.79 -12.46
CA ILE A 109 -2.72 -12.87 -11.00
C ILE A 109 -3.95 -12.07 -10.57
N ARG A 110 -4.71 -12.62 -9.65
CA ARG A 110 -5.88 -11.94 -9.06
C ARG A 110 -5.48 -11.42 -7.67
N VAL A 111 -5.31 -10.12 -7.57
CA VAL A 111 -4.95 -9.44 -6.31
C VAL A 111 -6.20 -8.81 -5.70
N LEU A 112 -6.45 -9.08 -4.43
CA LEU A 112 -7.47 -8.42 -3.64
C LEU A 112 -6.78 -7.50 -2.63
N ARG A 113 -7.04 -6.20 -2.73
CA ARG A 113 -6.42 -5.20 -1.87
C ARG A 113 -7.33 -4.88 -0.68
N MET A 114 -6.77 -4.88 0.51
CA MET A 114 -7.42 -4.53 1.75
C MET A 114 -6.66 -3.41 2.46
N ASP A 115 -7.06 -2.18 2.19
CA ASP A 115 -6.50 -0.96 2.78
C ASP A 115 -7.61 0.04 3.12
N VAL A 116 -7.22 1.21 3.60
CA VAL A 116 -8.19 2.26 3.99
C VAL A 116 -9.07 2.70 2.81
N ASP A 117 -8.54 2.68 1.59
CA ASP A 117 -9.29 3.10 0.40
C ASP A 117 -10.34 2.07 0.00
N THR A 118 -10.05 0.78 0.19
CA THR A 118 -10.94 -0.33 -0.17
C THR A 118 -11.91 -0.71 0.96
N THR A 119 -11.62 -0.30 2.21
CA THR A 119 -12.44 -0.63 3.39
C THR A 119 -13.21 0.57 3.96
N GLY A 120 -13.43 1.61 3.17
CA GLY A 120 -14.03 2.88 3.61
C GLY A 120 -15.52 2.83 3.98
N TRP A 121 -16.22 1.73 3.77
CA TRP A 121 -17.65 1.56 4.10
C TRP A 121 -17.89 0.39 5.04
N LYS A 122 -18.99 0.46 5.80
CA LYS A 122 -19.34 -0.55 6.80
C LYS A 122 -19.61 -1.91 6.14
N GLY A 123 -18.85 -2.93 6.53
CA GLY A 123 -18.97 -4.28 5.98
C GLY A 123 -18.00 -4.59 4.83
N ALA A 124 -17.28 -3.61 4.30
CA ALA A 124 -16.31 -3.81 3.23
C ALA A 124 -15.22 -4.83 3.61
N HIS A 125 -14.76 -4.80 4.84
CA HIS A 125 -13.77 -5.74 5.36
C HIS A 125 -14.29 -7.18 5.28
N ASP A 126 -15.49 -7.43 5.78
CA ASP A 126 -16.10 -8.77 5.81
C ASP A 126 -16.36 -9.30 4.39
N GLU A 127 -16.80 -8.43 3.49
CA GLU A 127 -17.01 -8.79 2.08
C GLU A 127 -15.70 -9.18 1.40
N LEU A 128 -14.62 -8.42 1.59
CA LEU A 128 -13.31 -8.74 1.03
C LEU A 128 -12.76 -10.06 1.57
N VAL A 129 -12.94 -10.32 2.86
CA VAL A 129 -12.57 -11.60 3.50
C VAL A 129 -13.35 -12.76 2.90
N GLU A 130 -14.66 -12.62 2.72
CA GLU A 130 -15.50 -13.68 2.12
C GLU A 130 -15.14 -13.92 0.65
N ARG A 131 -14.88 -12.88 -0.13
CA ARG A 131 -14.42 -13.01 -1.52
C ARG A 131 -13.09 -13.78 -1.59
N PHE A 132 -12.16 -13.50 -0.70
CA PHE A 132 -10.90 -14.23 -0.63
C PHE A 132 -11.10 -15.68 -0.22
N ARG A 133 -11.98 -15.98 0.76
CA ARG A 133 -12.33 -17.34 1.15
C ARG A 133 -12.93 -18.16 0.00
N ARG A 134 -13.73 -17.53 -0.84
CA ARG A 134 -14.32 -18.16 -2.05
C ARG A 134 -13.32 -18.38 -3.17
N HIS A 135 -12.06 -18.08 -2.96
CA HIS A 135 -11.01 -18.20 -3.97
C HIS A 135 -11.23 -17.29 -5.19
N GLU A 136 -11.83 -16.11 -4.98
CA GLU A 136 -11.99 -15.11 -6.03
C GLU A 136 -10.68 -14.36 -6.32
N ALA A 137 -9.68 -14.47 -5.43
CA ALA A 137 -8.36 -13.91 -5.59
C ALA A 137 -7.28 -14.89 -5.12
N ASP A 138 -6.10 -14.75 -5.70
CA ASP A 138 -4.93 -15.56 -5.41
C ASP A 138 -4.07 -14.92 -4.31
N VAL A 139 -4.04 -13.60 -4.28
CA VAL A 139 -3.28 -12.80 -3.30
C VAL A 139 -4.20 -11.84 -2.57
N LEU A 140 -4.12 -11.87 -1.24
CA LEU A 140 -4.68 -10.83 -0.38
C LEU A 140 -3.55 -9.90 0.06
N LEU A 141 -3.59 -8.68 -0.42
CA LEU A 141 -2.61 -7.64 -0.11
C LEU A 141 -3.21 -6.63 0.84
N GLY A 142 -2.62 -6.43 2.00
CA GLY A 142 -3.15 -5.48 2.96
C GLY A 142 -2.14 -4.97 3.96
N THR A 143 -2.61 -4.08 4.81
CA THR A 143 -1.87 -3.56 5.95
C THR A 143 -2.19 -4.38 7.21
N GLN A 144 -1.89 -3.87 8.39
CA GLN A 144 -2.12 -4.58 9.68
C GLN A 144 -3.57 -5.07 9.91
N MET A 145 -4.54 -4.58 9.14
CA MET A 145 -5.94 -5.02 9.23
C MET A 145 -6.14 -6.49 8.83
N VAL A 146 -5.25 -7.03 7.98
CA VAL A 146 -5.30 -8.43 7.53
C VAL A 146 -4.76 -9.40 8.58
N ALA A 147 -3.98 -8.91 9.54
CA ALA A 147 -3.27 -9.75 10.50
C ALA A 147 -4.11 -10.23 11.70
N LYS A 148 -5.31 -9.71 11.89
CA LYS A 148 -6.11 -10.00 13.09
C LYS A 148 -7.20 -11.04 12.82
N GLY A 149 -6.99 -12.26 13.33
CA GLY A 149 -8.06 -13.24 13.52
C GLY A 149 -8.66 -13.85 12.26
N LEU A 150 -7.95 -13.79 11.13
CA LEU A 150 -8.41 -14.37 9.88
C LEU A 150 -7.80 -15.76 9.70
N ASP A 151 -8.66 -16.76 9.58
CA ASP A 151 -8.28 -18.13 9.24
C ASP A 151 -8.63 -18.40 7.78
N PHE A 152 -7.59 -18.67 6.99
CA PHE A 152 -7.72 -19.03 5.58
C PHE A 152 -7.08 -20.39 5.32
N PRO A 153 -7.84 -21.46 5.19
CA PRO A 153 -7.30 -22.81 5.08
C PRO A 153 -6.48 -23.05 3.81
N LYS A 154 -6.66 -22.23 2.78
CA LYS A 154 -5.92 -22.33 1.51
C LYS A 154 -4.68 -21.42 1.43
N VAL A 155 -4.45 -20.60 2.44
CA VAL A 155 -3.25 -19.76 2.52
C VAL A 155 -2.08 -20.57 3.00
N THR A 156 -1.09 -20.73 2.16
CA THR A 156 0.13 -21.50 2.43
C THR A 156 1.38 -20.61 2.51
N LEU A 157 1.27 -19.37 2.07
CA LEU A 157 2.34 -18.38 2.13
C LEU A 157 1.83 -17.08 2.73
N VAL A 158 2.54 -16.60 3.74
CA VAL A 158 2.36 -15.26 4.31
C VAL A 158 3.69 -14.51 4.17
N GLY A 159 3.69 -13.46 3.39
CA GLY A 159 4.83 -12.57 3.21
C GLY A 159 4.63 -11.24 3.93
N VAL A 160 5.70 -10.67 4.46
CA VAL A 160 5.71 -9.31 5.02
C VAL A 160 6.59 -8.45 4.13
N ILE A 161 5.99 -7.42 3.55
CA ILE A 161 6.70 -6.42 2.74
C ILE A 161 7.05 -5.26 3.66
N SER A 162 8.35 -5.04 3.88
CA SER A 162 8.82 -3.88 4.64
C SER A 162 8.84 -2.64 3.74
N ALA A 163 8.27 -1.55 4.22
CA ALA A 163 8.29 -0.28 3.50
C ALA A 163 9.67 0.42 3.55
N ASP A 164 10.55 -0.04 4.46
CA ASP A 164 11.88 0.55 4.68
C ASP A 164 12.94 0.01 3.71
N THR A 165 12.71 -1.13 3.10
CA THR A 165 13.49 -1.58 1.95
C THR A 165 13.00 -0.80 0.75
N GLY A 166 13.68 0.29 0.48
CA GLY A 166 13.35 1.21 -0.59
C GLY A 166 13.01 0.44 -1.86
N LEU A 167 11.88 0.78 -2.44
CA LEU A 167 11.54 0.42 -3.80
C LEU A 167 12.61 1.02 -4.74
N HIS A 168 13.83 0.55 -4.63
CA HIS A 168 14.81 0.61 -5.70
C HIS A 168 14.40 -0.47 -6.69
N MET A 169 13.36 -0.17 -7.46
CA MET A 169 13.19 -0.84 -8.72
C MET A 169 14.31 -0.32 -9.61
N PRO A 170 15.18 -1.17 -10.15
CA PRO A 170 16.03 -0.74 -11.24
C PRO A 170 15.13 -0.33 -12.40
N ASP A 171 15.38 0.87 -12.91
CA ASP A 171 14.79 1.37 -14.15
C ASP A 171 15.04 0.39 -15.30
#